data_bc4b45801aa478992e22412029b5b7ff
#
_entry.id   bc4b45801aa478992e22412029b5b7ff
#
_cell.length_a   1.000
_cell.length_b   1.000
_cell.length_c   1.000
_cell.angle_alpha   90.00
_cell.angle_beta   90.00
_cell.angle_gamma   90.00
#
_symmetry.space_group_name_H-M   'P 1'
#
loop_
_entity.id
_entity.type
_entity.pdbx_description
1 polymer ?
#
loop_
_entity_poly.entity_id
_entity_poly.type
_entity_poly.pdbx_seq_one_letter_code
_entity_poly.pdbx_strand_id
1 'polypeptide(L)'
;MEIRHLRSFVTAAHLGKFARAAETLGYTQSTITTHIHGLEAETGVPLFDRIGRSVRLTDEGERFLPYAEKIVALAEEASATMAGAAAPCGPLVVGAAETLVSHRLTPMLQSFCALHPDVRLSLCYGACNEFRDALRANTMDIAFIMDSRVSDDDLIATPLWPEPMEFASAPSHPLAARERLSPEDLAGQTLILSEGGCYYRTYLEETLRALGISPRTILSIGQIDPILQLVRNGQGVTYLPRAALERDTLNGSVRLLPWAGRAMPIAAFLVRHRDKHPSAAMRAFAQMAEALIPRPESIEAGAS
;
A
#
# COMPACT_ATOMS: atom_id res chain seq x y z
N MET A 1 -26.35 -18.31 20.63
CA MET A 1 -25.97 -17.46 21.78
C MET A 1 -25.73 -16.04 21.24
N GLU A 2 -26.52 -15.05 21.66
CA GLU A 2 -26.39 -13.67 21.19
C GLU A 2 -25.59 -12.83 22.18
N ILE A 3 -24.71 -11.94 21.70
CA ILE A 3 -23.85 -11.07 22.54
C ILE A 3 -24.71 -10.19 23.46
N ARG A 4 -25.87 -9.70 22.99
CA ARG A 4 -26.79 -8.90 23.81
C ARG A 4 -27.37 -9.70 24.99
N HIS A 5 -27.61 -11.00 24.84
CA HIS A 5 -28.06 -11.89 25.92
C HIS A 5 -26.95 -12.10 26.95
N LEU A 6 -25.70 -12.34 26.50
CA LEU A 6 -24.53 -12.47 27.36
C LEU A 6 -24.29 -11.16 28.14
N ARG A 7 -24.38 -10.01 27.49
CA ARG A 7 -24.23 -8.71 28.15
C ARG A 7 -25.30 -8.48 29.23
N SER A 8 -26.55 -8.88 28.96
CA SER A 8 -27.63 -8.84 29.94
C SER A 8 -27.37 -9.77 31.13
N PHE A 9 -26.84 -10.97 30.87
CA PHE A 9 -26.48 -11.94 31.90
C PHE A 9 -25.37 -11.41 32.81
N VAL A 10 -24.25 -10.97 32.23
CA VAL A 10 -23.10 -10.43 32.98
C VAL A 10 -23.53 -9.23 33.85
N THR A 11 -24.27 -8.28 33.25
CA THR A 11 -24.73 -7.10 33.99
C THR A 11 -25.70 -7.46 35.14
N ALA A 12 -26.60 -8.43 34.91
CA ALA A 12 -27.51 -8.89 35.94
C ALA A 12 -26.79 -9.65 37.06
N ALA A 13 -25.77 -10.43 36.75
CA ALA A 13 -24.92 -11.13 37.71
C ALA A 13 -24.21 -10.16 38.66
N HIS A 14 -23.60 -9.11 38.10
CA HIS A 14 -22.89 -8.09 38.91
C HIS A 14 -23.82 -7.22 39.76
N LEU A 15 -25.00 -6.86 39.23
CA LEU A 15 -25.92 -5.95 39.91
C LEU A 15 -26.92 -6.66 40.87
N GLY A 16 -27.07 -7.98 40.76
CA GLY A 16 -27.96 -8.78 41.60
C GLY A 16 -29.44 -8.45 41.46
N LYS A 17 -29.84 -7.67 40.44
CA LYS A 17 -31.24 -7.25 40.19
C LYS A 17 -31.46 -7.01 38.68
N PHE A 18 -32.49 -7.64 38.11
CA PHE A 18 -32.83 -7.46 36.68
C PHE A 18 -33.28 -6.04 36.35
N ALA A 19 -33.99 -5.37 37.29
CA ALA A 19 -34.40 -3.99 37.10
C ALA A 19 -33.21 -3.03 36.95
N ARG A 20 -32.16 -3.20 37.75
CA ARG A 20 -30.95 -2.38 37.67
C ARG A 20 -30.16 -2.68 36.38
N ALA A 21 -30.09 -3.95 36.00
CA ALA A 21 -29.45 -4.31 34.72
C ALA A 21 -30.21 -3.70 33.52
N ALA A 22 -31.53 -3.64 33.60
CA ALA A 22 -32.35 -2.99 32.58
C ALA A 22 -32.05 -1.49 32.47
N GLU A 23 -32.01 -0.78 33.59
CA GLU A 23 -31.66 0.64 33.64
C GLU A 23 -30.27 0.91 33.05
N THR A 24 -29.26 0.11 33.45
CA THR A 24 -27.87 0.24 32.98
C THR A 24 -27.74 0.03 31.49
N LEU A 25 -28.50 -0.93 30.94
CA LEU A 25 -28.38 -1.32 29.52
C LEU A 25 -29.40 -0.62 28.60
N GLY A 26 -30.25 0.26 29.15
CA GLY A 26 -31.29 0.96 28.37
C GLY A 26 -32.39 0.03 27.88
N TYR A 27 -32.70 -1.05 28.61
CA TYR A 27 -33.75 -2.02 28.29
C TYR A 27 -34.90 -1.94 29.29
N THR A 28 -35.99 -2.64 28.98
CA THR A 28 -37.04 -2.94 29.96
C THR A 28 -36.66 -4.18 30.79
N GLN A 29 -37.17 -4.32 32.01
CA GLN A 29 -36.95 -5.51 32.83
C GLN A 29 -37.45 -6.78 32.14
N SER A 30 -38.54 -6.72 31.37
CA SER A 30 -39.06 -7.84 30.59
C SER A 30 -38.08 -8.28 29.48
N THR A 31 -37.37 -7.32 28.84
CA THR A 31 -36.36 -7.60 27.84
C THR A 31 -35.16 -8.37 28.45
N ILE A 32 -34.67 -7.90 29.61
CA ILE A 32 -33.61 -8.62 30.35
C ILE A 32 -34.07 -10.05 30.69
N THR A 33 -35.29 -10.20 31.19
CA THR A 33 -35.85 -11.52 31.50
C THR A 33 -35.88 -12.42 30.27
N THR A 34 -36.30 -11.91 29.12
CA THR A 34 -36.31 -12.65 27.84
C THR A 34 -34.90 -13.05 27.40
N HIS A 35 -33.91 -12.15 27.53
CA HIS A 35 -32.51 -12.44 27.19
C HIS A 35 -31.96 -13.58 28.06
N ILE A 36 -32.24 -13.55 29.38
CA ILE A 36 -31.80 -14.61 30.33
C ILE A 36 -32.48 -15.93 29.98
N HIS A 37 -33.81 -15.96 29.77
CA HIS A 37 -34.48 -17.18 29.35
C HIS A 37 -33.96 -17.73 28.03
N GLY A 38 -33.58 -16.86 27.08
CA GLY A 38 -32.94 -17.28 25.84
C GLY A 38 -31.64 -18.01 26.09
N LEU A 39 -30.77 -17.49 26.99
CA LEU A 39 -29.52 -18.16 27.36
C LEU A 39 -29.76 -19.47 28.09
N GLU A 40 -30.67 -19.49 29.08
CA GLU A 40 -31.05 -20.70 29.84
C GLU A 40 -31.59 -21.80 28.93
N ALA A 41 -32.38 -21.40 27.92
CA ALA A 41 -32.89 -22.36 26.92
C ALA A 41 -31.77 -22.93 26.03
N GLU A 42 -30.79 -22.13 25.65
CA GLU A 42 -29.65 -22.57 24.83
C GLU A 42 -28.63 -23.40 25.62
N THR A 43 -28.41 -23.05 26.88
CA THR A 43 -27.48 -23.79 27.76
C THR A 43 -28.09 -25.04 28.36
N GLY A 44 -29.41 -25.10 28.38
CA GLY A 44 -30.21 -26.22 28.95
C GLY A 44 -30.25 -26.24 30.47
N VAL A 45 -29.72 -25.19 31.12
CA VAL A 45 -29.63 -25.10 32.60
C VAL A 45 -30.09 -23.73 33.10
N PRO A 46 -30.70 -23.62 34.29
CA PRO A 46 -30.97 -22.33 34.89
C PRO A 46 -29.65 -21.65 35.32
N LEU A 47 -29.52 -20.36 34.99
CA LEU A 47 -28.33 -19.56 35.33
C LEU A 47 -28.56 -18.66 36.53
N PHE A 48 -29.85 -18.41 36.89
CA PHE A 48 -30.22 -17.61 38.05
C PHE A 48 -31.28 -18.29 38.93
N ASP A 49 -31.07 -18.23 40.23
CA ASP A 49 -32.10 -18.46 41.23
C ASP A 49 -32.92 -17.18 41.46
N ARG A 50 -34.24 -17.33 41.42
CA ARG A 50 -35.19 -16.23 41.57
C ARG A 50 -35.90 -16.34 42.92
N ILE A 51 -35.34 -15.74 43.95
CA ILE A 51 -35.94 -15.77 45.29
C ILE A 51 -36.40 -14.36 45.65
N GLY A 52 -37.71 -14.13 45.57
CA GLY A 52 -38.31 -12.85 45.85
C GLY A 52 -37.96 -11.76 44.85
N ARG A 53 -37.37 -10.63 45.32
CA ARG A 53 -36.96 -9.49 44.47
C ARG A 53 -35.47 -9.48 44.13
N SER A 54 -34.69 -10.42 44.59
CA SER A 54 -33.28 -10.56 44.31
C SER A 54 -33.03 -11.75 43.37
N VAL A 55 -31.99 -11.67 42.55
CA VAL A 55 -31.51 -12.77 41.72
C VAL A 55 -30.09 -13.11 42.17
N ARG A 56 -29.79 -14.39 42.26
CA ARG A 56 -28.45 -14.93 42.51
C ARG A 56 -28.09 -15.92 41.43
N LEU A 57 -26.83 -16.03 41.13
CA LEU A 57 -26.35 -17.08 40.24
C LEU A 57 -26.60 -18.46 40.83
N THR A 58 -26.92 -19.43 39.98
CA THR A 58 -26.82 -20.84 40.29
C THR A 58 -25.34 -21.27 40.22
N ASP A 59 -25.01 -22.46 40.68
CA ASP A 59 -23.66 -23.04 40.50
C ASP A 59 -23.26 -23.10 39.02
N GLU A 60 -24.22 -23.36 38.12
CA GLU A 60 -24.05 -23.31 36.64
C GLU A 60 -23.79 -21.88 36.18
N GLY A 61 -24.54 -20.92 36.72
CA GLY A 61 -24.36 -19.50 36.40
C GLY A 61 -23.01 -18.98 36.84
N GLU A 62 -22.52 -19.38 38.05
CA GLU A 62 -21.17 -19.02 38.50
C GLU A 62 -20.07 -19.59 37.60
N ARG A 63 -20.22 -20.83 37.15
CA ARG A 63 -19.28 -21.46 36.20
C ARG A 63 -19.34 -20.83 34.79
N PHE A 64 -20.49 -20.36 34.38
CA PHE A 64 -20.69 -19.73 33.07
C PHE A 64 -20.22 -18.28 33.01
N LEU A 65 -20.30 -17.52 34.13
CA LEU A 65 -19.97 -16.09 34.19
C LEU A 65 -18.59 -15.75 33.61
N PRO A 66 -17.49 -16.41 33.98
CA PRO A 66 -16.18 -16.04 33.42
C PRO A 66 -16.03 -16.27 31.92
N TYR A 67 -16.80 -17.19 31.34
CA TYR A 67 -16.85 -17.37 29.88
C TYR A 67 -17.68 -16.30 29.21
N ALA A 68 -18.83 -15.92 29.78
CA ALA A 68 -19.66 -14.86 29.28
C ALA A 68 -18.93 -13.51 29.27
N GLU A 69 -18.18 -13.19 30.34
CA GLU A 69 -17.35 -11.98 30.44
C GLU A 69 -16.28 -11.94 29.35
N LYS A 70 -15.56 -13.06 29.12
CA LYS A 70 -14.54 -13.13 28.07
C LYS A 70 -15.14 -12.94 26.67
N ILE A 71 -16.29 -13.52 26.39
CA ILE A 71 -16.96 -13.37 25.08
C ILE A 71 -17.42 -11.93 24.87
N VAL A 72 -18.01 -11.30 25.88
CA VAL A 72 -18.43 -9.89 25.81
C VAL A 72 -17.23 -8.99 25.61
N ALA A 73 -16.15 -9.16 26.39
CA ALA A 73 -14.93 -8.39 26.25
C ALA A 73 -14.29 -8.53 24.86
N LEU A 74 -14.22 -9.74 24.34
CA LEU A 74 -13.68 -9.99 22.99
C LEU A 74 -14.53 -9.35 21.90
N ALA A 75 -15.85 -9.36 22.07
CA ALA A 75 -16.77 -8.70 21.13
C ALA A 75 -16.64 -7.17 21.17
N GLU A 76 -16.39 -6.60 22.34
CA GLU A 76 -16.15 -5.16 22.51
C GLU A 76 -14.79 -4.76 21.93
N GLU A 77 -13.75 -5.56 22.15
CA GLU A 77 -12.43 -5.38 21.54
C GLU A 77 -12.51 -5.43 20.01
N ALA A 78 -13.20 -6.42 19.44
CA ALA A 78 -13.43 -6.51 18.00
C ALA A 78 -14.19 -5.28 17.46
N SER A 79 -15.20 -4.82 18.18
CA SER A 79 -15.97 -3.62 17.80
C SER A 79 -15.14 -2.35 17.88
N ALA A 80 -14.31 -2.21 18.91
CA ALA A 80 -13.39 -1.07 19.07
C ALA A 80 -12.32 -1.06 17.97
N THR A 81 -11.80 -2.21 17.60
CA THR A 81 -10.87 -2.38 16.48
C THR A 81 -11.51 -1.93 15.15
N MET A 82 -12.79 -2.23 14.96
CA MET A 82 -13.56 -1.81 13.78
C MET A 82 -13.95 -0.34 13.77
N ALA A 83 -14.07 0.31 14.92
CA ALA A 83 -14.49 1.71 15.02
C ALA A 83 -13.42 2.75 14.60
N GLY A 84 -12.29 2.33 14.04
CA GLY A 84 -11.27 3.20 13.45
C GLY A 84 -10.41 3.99 14.44
N ALA A 85 -10.52 3.71 15.73
CA ALA A 85 -9.66 4.28 16.78
C ALA A 85 -8.40 3.43 17.05
N ALA A 86 -8.29 2.27 16.42
CA ALA A 86 -7.11 1.40 16.58
C ALA A 86 -5.91 1.95 15.82
N ALA A 87 -4.73 1.89 16.43
CA ALA A 87 -3.47 2.16 15.75
C ALA A 87 -3.35 1.28 14.50
N PRO A 88 -2.69 1.77 13.42
CA PRO A 88 -2.47 0.97 12.22
C PRO A 88 -1.83 -0.37 12.56
N CYS A 89 -2.46 -1.47 12.17
CA CYS A 89 -2.00 -2.83 12.41
C CYS A 89 -2.45 -3.79 11.30
N GLY A 90 -1.96 -5.02 11.33
CA GLY A 90 -2.34 -6.07 10.39
C GLY A 90 -1.54 -6.06 9.09
N PRO A 91 -1.95 -6.86 8.09
CA PRO A 91 -1.22 -6.96 6.81
C PRO A 91 -1.44 -5.73 5.94
N LEU A 92 -0.38 -5.34 5.21
CA LEU A 92 -0.40 -4.33 4.17
C LEU A 92 0.49 -4.78 3.01
N VAL A 93 -0.09 -5.02 1.84
CA VAL A 93 0.61 -5.45 0.63
C VAL A 93 0.73 -4.27 -0.32
N VAL A 94 1.98 -3.88 -0.60
CA VAL A 94 2.30 -2.71 -1.44
C VAL A 94 3.11 -3.15 -2.65
N GLY A 95 2.68 -2.78 -3.86
CA GLY A 95 3.42 -2.95 -5.10
C GLY A 95 4.23 -1.70 -5.45
N ALA A 96 5.46 -1.85 -5.88
CA ALA A 96 6.25 -0.75 -6.42
C ALA A 96 7.37 -1.25 -7.33
N ALA A 97 7.71 -0.46 -8.36
CA ALA A 97 8.90 -0.72 -9.15
C ALA A 97 10.15 -0.59 -8.27
N GLU A 98 11.15 -1.46 -8.53
CA GLU A 98 12.42 -1.47 -7.79
C GLU A 98 13.08 -0.09 -7.72
N THR A 99 13.06 0.64 -8.84
CA THR A 99 13.61 2.01 -8.92
C THR A 99 12.99 2.97 -7.93
N LEU A 100 11.67 2.94 -7.78
CA LEU A 100 10.97 3.80 -6.83
C LEU A 100 11.32 3.44 -5.39
N VAL A 101 11.36 2.14 -5.08
CA VAL A 101 11.71 1.68 -3.73
C VAL A 101 13.12 2.11 -3.35
N SER A 102 14.10 1.77 -4.20
CA SER A 102 15.52 1.98 -3.91
C SER A 102 15.92 3.46 -3.85
N HIS A 103 15.26 4.32 -4.63
CA HIS A 103 15.70 5.71 -4.80
C HIS A 103 14.74 6.76 -4.25
N ARG A 104 13.49 6.41 -3.94
CA ARG A 104 12.47 7.37 -3.48
C ARG A 104 11.77 6.95 -2.19
N LEU A 105 11.35 5.68 -2.10
CA LEU A 105 10.44 5.23 -1.04
C LEU A 105 11.16 4.75 0.22
N THR A 106 12.43 4.35 0.15
CA THR A 106 13.16 3.79 1.30
C THR A 106 13.09 4.64 2.56
N PRO A 107 13.30 5.98 2.55
CA PRO A 107 13.20 6.79 3.76
C PRO A 107 11.78 6.79 4.36
N MET A 108 10.75 6.84 3.50
CA MET A 108 9.36 6.77 3.91
C MET A 108 9.03 5.39 4.52
N LEU A 109 9.49 4.31 3.89
CA LEU A 109 9.28 2.95 4.38
C LEU A 109 9.92 2.74 5.75
N GLN A 110 11.15 3.25 5.96
CA GLN A 110 11.81 3.22 7.26
C GLN A 110 11.00 3.95 8.34
N SER A 111 10.53 5.16 8.02
CA SER A 111 9.71 5.95 8.93
C SER A 111 8.36 5.27 9.22
N PHE A 112 7.72 4.70 8.20
CA PHE A 112 6.46 3.99 8.35
C PHE A 112 6.59 2.78 9.26
N CYS A 113 7.61 1.93 9.06
CA CYS A 113 7.85 0.76 9.90
C CYS A 113 8.17 1.13 11.35
N ALA A 114 8.89 2.24 11.57
CA ALA A 114 9.19 2.73 12.92
C ALA A 114 7.95 3.27 13.65
N LEU A 115 7.05 3.97 12.94
CA LEU A 115 5.84 4.55 13.51
C LEU A 115 4.71 3.52 13.68
N HIS A 116 4.69 2.45 12.88
CA HIS A 116 3.62 1.45 12.86
C HIS A 116 4.18 0.02 12.93
N PRO A 117 4.81 -0.37 14.06
CA PRO A 117 5.48 -1.66 14.21
C PRO A 117 4.53 -2.87 14.13
N ASP A 118 3.23 -2.66 14.39
CA ASP A 118 2.20 -3.71 14.32
C ASP A 118 1.67 -3.95 12.89
N VAL A 119 2.11 -3.17 11.90
CA VAL A 119 1.77 -3.39 10.50
C VAL A 119 2.77 -4.37 9.87
N ARG A 120 2.24 -5.48 9.35
CA ARG A 120 3.03 -6.44 8.56
C ARG A 120 3.09 -5.97 7.10
N LEU A 121 4.06 -5.12 6.81
CA LEU A 121 4.27 -4.58 5.46
C LEU A 121 4.93 -5.65 4.57
N SER A 122 4.29 -5.96 3.44
CA SER A 122 4.85 -6.78 2.36
C SER A 122 5.04 -5.91 1.13
N LEU A 123 6.27 -5.87 0.62
CA LEU A 123 6.61 -5.11 -0.58
C LEU A 123 6.80 -6.07 -1.75
N CYS A 124 6.04 -5.86 -2.82
CA CYS A 124 6.07 -6.67 -4.04
C CYS A 124 6.69 -5.88 -5.18
N TYR A 125 7.70 -6.45 -5.84
CA TYR A 125 8.26 -5.91 -7.07
C TYR A 125 7.53 -6.50 -8.28
N GLY A 126 7.44 -5.73 -9.36
CA GLY A 126 6.79 -6.17 -10.59
C GLY A 126 6.56 -5.05 -11.58
N ALA A 127 5.88 -5.36 -12.66
CA ALA A 127 5.48 -4.42 -13.69
C ALA A 127 4.15 -3.72 -13.36
N CYS A 128 3.93 -2.55 -13.95
CA CYS A 128 2.73 -1.73 -13.67
C CYS A 128 1.41 -2.44 -13.99
N ASN A 129 1.37 -3.28 -15.03
CA ASN A 129 0.18 -4.09 -15.38
C ASN A 129 -0.10 -5.18 -14.34
N GLU A 130 0.94 -5.86 -13.86
CA GLU A 130 0.80 -6.87 -12.81
C GLU A 130 0.22 -6.26 -11.53
N PHE A 131 0.61 -5.03 -11.21
CA PHE A 131 0.04 -4.31 -10.07
C PHE A 131 -1.43 -3.97 -10.28
N ARG A 132 -1.84 -3.55 -11.49
CA ARG A 132 -3.25 -3.31 -11.79
C ARG A 132 -4.09 -4.58 -11.62
N ASP A 133 -3.58 -5.70 -12.12
CA ASP A 133 -4.26 -6.99 -11.99
C ASP A 133 -4.32 -7.48 -10.52
N ALA A 134 -3.25 -7.31 -9.76
CA ALA A 134 -3.21 -7.65 -8.34
C ALA A 134 -4.15 -6.79 -7.48
N LEU A 135 -4.29 -5.48 -7.80
CA LEU A 135 -5.26 -4.58 -7.17
C LEU A 135 -6.69 -5.04 -7.48
N ARG A 136 -7.01 -5.41 -8.72
CA ARG A 136 -8.31 -5.95 -9.14
C ARG A 136 -8.63 -7.29 -8.48
N ALA A 137 -7.64 -8.16 -8.37
CA ALA A 137 -7.76 -9.45 -7.69
C ALA A 137 -7.81 -9.33 -6.16
N ASN A 138 -7.68 -8.11 -5.61
CA ASN A 138 -7.60 -7.85 -4.16
C ASN A 138 -6.46 -8.61 -3.45
N THR A 139 -5.40 -8.96 -4.16
CA THR A 139 -4.17 -9.58 -3.61
C THR A 139 -3.14 -8.53 -3.22
N MET A 140 -3.38 -7.27 -3.61
CA MET A 140 -2.57 -6.09 -3.29
C MET A 140 -3.47 -4.98 -2.76
N ASP A 141 -2.94 -4.17 -1.84
CA ASP A 141 -3.71 -3.09 -1.22
C ASP A 141 -3.48 -1.75 -1.93
N ILE A 142 -2.23 -1.43 -2.20
CA ILE A 142 -1.76 -0.18 -2.78
C ILE A 142 -0.63 -0.50 -3.75
N ALA A 143 -0.51 0.28 -4.82
CA ALA A 143 0.63 0.21 -5.73
C ALA A 143 1.17 1.60 -6.08
N PHE A 144 2.48 1.70 -6.26
CA PHE A 144 3.14 2.83 -6.91
C PHE A 144 3.33 2.49 -8.38
N ILE A 145 2.66 3.22 -9.25
CA ILE A 145 2.70 3.02 -10.71
C ILE A 145 3.34 4.24 -11.37
N MET A 146 4.30 3.99 -12.25
CA MET A 146 4.88 5.01 -13.13
C MET A 146 4.17 4.97 -14.47
N ASP A 147 3.47 6.04 -14.81
CA ASP A 147 2.70 6.16 -16.05
C ASP A 147 2.60 7.62 -16.46
N SER A 148 2.16 7.88 -17.71
CA SER A 148 1.78 9.23 -18.12
C SER A 148 0.42 9.63 -17.57
N ARG A 149 -0.46 8.66 -17.41
CA ARG A 149 -1.81 8.79 -16.86
C ARG A 149 -2.36 7.43 -16.46
N VAL A 150 -2.95 7.36 -15.29
CA VAL A 150 -3.76 6.21 -14.88
C VAL A 150 -5.23 6.55 -15.13
N SER A 151 -5.86 5.88 -16.08
CA SER A 151 -7.23 6.17 -16.54
C SER A 151 -8.17 4.97 -16.40
N ASP A 152 -7.81 4.02 -15.55
CA ASP A 152 -8.62 2.84 -15.26
C ASP A 152 -9.85 3.24 -14.42
N ASP A 153 -11.06 2.90 -14.87
CA ASP A 153 -12.31 3.30 -14.22
C ASP A 153 -12.52 2.68 -12.83
N ASP A 154 -11.91 1.54 -12.58
CA ASP A 154 -11.99 0.79 -11.32
C ASP A 154 -10.86 1.12 -10.34
N LEU A 155 -9.90 1.96 -10.72
CA LEU A 155 -8.79 2.36 -9.88
C LEU A 155 -8.88 3.85 -9.49
N ILE A 156 -8.45 4.16 -8.29
CA ILE A 156 -8.21 5.54 -7.83
C ILE A 156 -6.71 5.76 -7.83
N ALA A 157 -6.26 6.76 -8.58
CA ALA A 157 -4.87 7.14 -8.70
C ALA A 157 -4.64 8.57 -8.17
N THR A 158 -3.76 8.70 -7.20
CA THR A 158 -3.29 9.98 -6.67
C THR A 158 -1.93 10.28 -7.28
N PRO A 159 -1.76 11.37 -8.05
CA PRO A 159 -0.45 11.75 -8.57
C PRO A 159 0.45 12.21 -7.42
N LEU A 160 1.72 11.75 -7.43
CA LEU A 160 2.69 12.06 -6.38
C LEU A 160 3.74 13.05 -6.87
N TRP A 161 4.58 12.67 -7.83
CA TRP A 161 5.63 13.53 -8.38
C TRP A 161 5.92 13.16 -9.84
N PRO A 162 6.41 14.12 -10.66
CA PRO A 162 6.96 13.82 -11.97
C PRO A 162 8.25 12.99 -11.82
N GLU A 163 8.41 11.97 -12.66
CA GLU A 163 9.63 11.14 -12.69
C GLU A 163 10.34 11.35 -14.03
N PRO A 164 11.37 12.22 -14.07
CA PRO A 164 12.10 12.47 -15.31
C PRO A 164 12.88 11.25 -15.75
N MET A 165 12.78 10.94 -17.03
CA MET A 165 13.48 9.83 -17.68
C MET A 165 14.67 10.35 -18.47
N GLU A 166 15.81 9.68 -18.32
CA GLU A 166 17.07 10.12 -18.93
C GLU A 166 17.74 8.96 -19.70
N PHE A 167 18.34 9.31 -20.82
CA PHE A 167 19.33 8.44 -21.46
C PHE A 167 20.69 8.57 -20.78
N ALA A 168 21.40 7.45 -20.65
CA ALA A 168 22.72 7.44 -20.04
C ALA A 168 23.63 6.39 -20.65
N SER A 169 24.93 6.68 -20.64
CA SER A 169 25.99 5.77 -21.12
C SER A 169 27.25 5.89 -20.27
N ALA A 170 28.23 5.03 -20.50
CA ALA A 170 29.58 5.25 -19.98
C ALA A 170 30.16 6.57 -20.54
N PRO A 171 31.03 7.28 -19.78
CA PRO A 171 31.71 8.48 -20.27
C PRO A 171 32.57 8.25 -21.53
N SER A 172 33.09 7.02 -21.71
CA SER A 172 33.87 6.60 -22.88
C SER A 172 33.02 6.25 -24.11
N HIS A 173 31.70 6.19 -23.97
CA HIS A 173 30.81 5.86 -25.08
C HIS A 173 30.78 6.99 -26.12
N PRO A 174 30.77 6.71 -27.44
CA PRO A 174 30.78 7.76 -28.48
C PRO A 174 29.67 8.78 -28.34
N LEU A 175 28.48 8.37 -27.89
CA LEU A 175 27.34 9.28 -27.67
C LEU A 175 27.52 10.23 -26.49
N ALA A 176 28.42 9.92 -25.56
CA ALA A 176 28.71 10.79 -24.42
C ALA A 176 29.38 12.12 -24.82
N ALA A 177 30.00 12.18 -26.00
CA ALA A 177 30.58 13.40 -26.56
C ALA A 177 29.55 14.29 -27.28
N ARG A 178 28.32 13.84 -27.47
CA ARG A 178 27.28 14.60 -28.13
C ARG A 178 26.69 15.65 -27.17
N GLU A 179 26.49 16.86 -27.65
CA GLU A 179 25.78 17.92 -26.92
C GLU A 179 24.29 17.60 -26.76
N ARG A 180 23.70 16.94 -27.78
CA ARG A 180 22.31 16.50 -27.79
C ARG A 180 22.21 15.12 -28.45
N LEU A 181 21.37 14.27 -27.87
CA LEU A 181 21.05 12.94 -28.37
C LEU A 181 19.74 13.00 -29.17
N SER A 182 19.81 12.81 -30.48
CA SER A 182 18.62 12.69 -31.33
C SER A 182 18.12 11.24 -31.37
N PRO A 183 16.85 11.00 -31.72
CA PRO A 183 16.35 9.64 -31.90
C PRO A 183 17.18 8.83 -32.90
N GLU A 184 17.67 9.44 -33.98
CA GLU A 184 18.47 8.83 -35.04
C GLU A 184 19.82 8.34 -34.53
N ASP A 185 20.39 8.96 -33.50
CA ASP A 185 21.63 8.53 -32.87
C ASP A 185 21.52 7.18 -32.18
N LEU A 186 20.29 6.73 -31.88
CA LEU A 186 20.03 5.40 -31.30
C LEU A 186 20.01 4.29 -32.35
N ALA A 187 20.03 4.63 -33.65
CA ALA A 187 20.13 3.64 -34.71
C ALA A 187 21.45 2.87 -34.59
N GLY A 188 21.36 1.55 -34.63
CA GLY A 188 22.52 0.67 -34.54
C GLY A 188 23.19 0.62 -33.15
N GLN A 189 22.66 1.31 -32.13
CA GLN A 189 23.16 1.21 -30.75
C GLN A 189 22.62 -0.02 -30.02
N THR A 190 23.36 -0.48 -29.00
CA THR A 190 22.85 -1.45 -28.03
C THR A 190 22.08 -0.70 -26.95
N LEU A 191 20.80 -0.98 -26.79
CA LEU A 191 20.00 -0.46 -25.70
C LEU A 191 19.91 -1.50 -24.58
N ILE A 192 20.17 -1.08 -23.36
CA ILE A 192 20.11 -1.90 -22.14
C ILE A 192 18.93 -1.35 -21.33
N LEU A 193 17.80 -2.04 -21.33
CA LEU A 193 16.54 -1.55 -20.81
C LEU A 193 15.99 -2.48 -19.72
N SER A 194 15.12 -1.95 -18.88
CA SER A 194 14.33 -2.76 -17.94
C SER A 194 13.43 -3.75 -18.68
N GLU A 195 12.87 -4.73 -17.97
CA GLU A 195 11.90 -5.67 -18.54
C GLU A 195 10.67 -4.97 -19.13
N GLY A 196 9.99 -5.66 -20.05
CA GLY A 196 8.73 -5.20 -20.64
C GLY A 196 7.64 -5.05 -19.58
N GLY A 197 6.63 -4.21 -19.87
CA GLY A 197 5.49 -3.95 -18.98
C GLY A 197 5.57 -2.65 -18.19
N CYS A 198 6.70 -1.95 -18.23
CA CYS A 198 6.79 -0.56 -17.77
C CYS A 198 6.39 0.40 -18.91
N TYR A 199 5.54 1.35 -18.60
CA TYR A 199 5.03 2.33 -19.59
C TYR A 199 6.16 3.04 -20.34
N TYR A 200 7.20 3.50 -19.65
CA TYR A 200 8.31 4.25 -20.26
C TYR A 200 9.08 3.43 -21.30
N ARG A 201 9.23 2.13 -21.09
CA ARG A 201 9.87 1.24 -22.05
C ARG A 201 9.01 1.06 -23.31
N THR A 202 7.74 0.74 -23.11
CA THR A 202 6.79 0.58 -24.22
C THR A 202 6.73 1.84 -25.07
N TYR A 203 6.63 3.00 -24.43
CA TYR A 203 6.61 4.30 -25.13
C TYR A 203 7.90 4.54 -25.92
N LEU A 204 9.08 4.26 -25.35
CA LEU A 204 10.35 4.39 -26.06
C LEU A 204 10.38 3.49 -27.29
N GLU A 205 10.03 2.22 -27.15
CA GLU A 205 10.01 1.25 -28.26
C GLU A 205 9.02 1.66 -29.36
N GLU A 206 7.83 2.15 -28.99
CA GLU A 206 6.84 2.67 -29.93
C GLU A 206 7.32 3.94 -30.64
N THR A 207 7.99 4.84 -29.90
CA THR A 207 8.56 6.07 -30.47
C THR A 207 9.63 5.74 -31.52
N LEU A 208 10.57 4.83 -31.19
CA LEU A 208 11.62 4.42 -32.10
C LEU A 208 11.02 3.73 -33.36
N ARG A 209 10.03 2.85 -33.13
CA ARG A 209 9.32 2.18 -34.24
C ARG A 209 8.59 3.17 -35.16
N ALA A 210 7.90 4.14 -34.59
CA ALA A 210 7.18 5.17 -35.37
C ALA A 210 8.14 6.04 -36.23
N LEU A 211 9.37 6.24 -35.75
CA LEU A 211 10.42 6.97 -36.48
C LEU A 211 11.23 6.08 -37.44
N GLY A 212 10.94 4.77 -37.50
CA GLY A 212 11.71 3.82 -38.33
C GLY A 212 13.13 3.55 -37.80
N ILE A 213 13.39 3.82 -36.52
CA ILE A 213 14.71 3.66 -35.91
C ILE A 213 14.82 2.27 -35.30
N SER A 214 15.85 1.53 -35.70
CA SER A 214 16.14 0.19 -35.20
C SER A 214 17.44 0.18 -34.41
N PRO A 215 17.41 -0.06 -33.08
CA PRO A 215 18.60 -0.36 -32.31
C PRO A 215 19.26 -1.65 -32.84
N ARG A 216 20.57 -1.79 -32.65
CA ARG A 216 21.30 -3.02 -33.00
C ARG A 216 20.81 -4.21 -32.17
N THR A 217 20.60 -3.98 -30.90
CA THR A 217 20.16 -4.98 -29.92
C THR A 217 19.44 -4.28 -28.76
N ILE A 218 18.44 -4.95 -28.20
CA ILE A 218 17.84 -4.57 -26.92
C ILE A 218 18.12 -5.69 -25.94
N LEU A 219 18.92 -5.37 -24.90
CA LEU A 219 19.11 -6.24 -23.75
C LEU A 219 18.03 -5.91 -22.70
N SER A 220 17.24 -6.91 -22.34
CA SER A 220 16.14 -6.80 -21.39
C SER A 220 16.57 -7.37 -20.05
N ILE A 221 16.59 -6.57 -18.99
CA ILE A 221 17.11 -6.95 -17.68
C ILE A 221 16.12 -6.48 -16.60
N GLY A 222 15.72 -7.40 -15.71
CA GLY A 222 14.69 -7.13 -14.68
C GLY A 222 15.15 -6.24 -13.53
N GLN A 223 16.45 -6.10 -13.35
CA GLN A 223 17.05 -5.39 -12.21
C GLN A 223 17.91 -4.22 -12.66
N ILE A 224 17.90 -3.13 -11.89
CA ILE A 224 18.60 -1.88 -12.25
C ILE A 224 20.13 -1.99 -12.11
N ASP A 225 20.61 -2.62 -11.03
CA ASP A 225 22.06 -2.73 -10.79
C ASP A 225 22.82 -3.43 -11.93
N PRO A 226 22.37 -4.58 -12.47
CA PRO A 226 22.97 -5.18 -13.65
C PRO A 226 22.93 -4.29 -14.89
N ILE A 227 21.85 -3.53 -15.11
CA ILE A 227 21.78 -2.54 -16.19
C ILE A 227 22.90 -1.51 -16.03
N LEU A 228 23.01 -0.91 -14.86
CA LEU A 228 24.02 0.09 -14.56
C LEU A 228 25.43 -0.45 -14.67
N GLN A 229 25.70 -1.70 -14.26
CA GLN A 229 27.01 -2.35 -14.44
C GLN A 229 27.39 -2.47 -15.91
N LEU A 230 26.48 -2.93 -16.77
CA LEU A 230 26.74 -3.03 -18.21
C LEU A 230 26.96 -1.65 -18.85
N VAL A 231 26.18 -0.66 -18.44
CA VAL A 231 26.33 0.72 -18.93
C VAL A 231 27.68 1.31 -18.53
N ARG A 232 28.09 1.17 -17.26
CA ARG A 232 29.42 1.62 -16.76
C ARG A 232 30.58 0.99 -17.54
N ASN A 233 30.40 -0.25 -17.97
CA ASN A 233 31.39 -0.99 -18.75
C ASN A 233 31.31 -0.68 -20.26
N GLY A 234 30.53 0.31 -20.69
CA GLY A 234 30.47 0.76 -22.07
C GLY A 234 29.71 -0.18 -23.03
N GLN A 235 28.91 -1.12 -22.51
CA GLN A 235 28.20 -2.10 -23.33
C GLN A 235 26.99 -1.54 -24.10
N GLY A 236 26.58 -0.30 -23.79
CA GLY A 236 25.47 0.33 -24.48
C GLY A 236 24.90 1.55 -23.75
N VAL A 237 23.70 1.93 -24.15
CA VAL A 237 22.93 3.07 -23.66
C VAL A 237 21.72 2.57 -22.90
N THR A 238 21.36 3.21 -21.82
CA THR A 238 20.14 2.91 -21.07
C THR A 238 19.17 4.10 -21.06
N TYR A 239 17.90 3.83 -20.74
CA TYR A 239 16.86 4.82 -20.53
C TYR A 239 16.14 4.50 -19.22
N LEU A 240 16.42 5.28 -18.19
CA LEU A 240 15.99 5.03 -16.81
C LEU A 240 15.48 6.31 -16.14
N PRO A 241 14.72 6.17 -15.03
CA PRO A 241 14.42 7.30 -14.16
C PRO A 241 15.71 7.99 -13.70
N ARG A 242 15.71 9.32 -13.71
CA ARG A 242 16.87 10.13 -13.29
C ARG A 242 17.36 9.74 -11.89
N ALA A 243 16.43 9.45 -10.97
CA ALA A 243 16.76 9.04 -9.62
C ALA A 243 17.66 7.78 -9.58
N ALA A 244 17.48 6.83 -10.49
CA ALA A 244 18.31 5.65 -10.57
C ALA A 244 19.73 5.92 -11.11
N LEU A 245 19.92 7.02 -11.84
CA LEU A 245 21.18 7.43 -12.45
C LEU A 245 21.99 8.42 -11.59
N GLU A 246 21.37 9.01 -10.56
CA GLU A 246 21.92 10.13 -9.82
C GLU A 246 23.27 9.81 -9.18
N ARG A 247 23.39 8.68 -8.48
CA ARG A 247 24.62 8.26 -7.82
C ARG A 247 25.79 8.09 -8.82
N ASP A 248 25.48 7.44 -9.96
CA ASP A 248 26.49 7.13 -10.98
C ASP A 248 26.89 8.36 -11.80
N THR A 249 25.98 9.29 -11.95
CA THR A 249 26.26 10.61 -12.54
C THR A 249 27.16 11.45 -11.63
N LEU A 250 26.87 11.48 -10.32
CA LEU A 250 27.65 12.23 -9.34
C LEU A 250 29.09 11.71 -9.21
N ASN A 251 29.29 10.39 -9.25
CA ASN A 251 30.63 9.78 -9.18
C ASN A 251 31.35 9.72 -10.54
N GLY A 252 30.69 10.16 -11.62
CA GLY A 252 31.27 10.21 -12.97
C GLY A 252 31.36 8.86 -13.67
N SER A 253 30.80 7.78 -13.14
CA SER A 253 30.81 6.44 -13.78
C SER A 253 29.83 6.31 -14.94
N VAL A 254 28.81 7.20 -14.97
CA VAL A 254 27.81 7.29 -16.04
C VAL A 254 27.62 8.75 -16.43
N ARG A 255 27.37 9.03 -17.70
CA ARG A 255 27.04 10.35 -18.23
C ARG A 255 25.62 10.37 -18.76
N LEU A 256 24.86 11.37 -18.35
CA LEU A 256 23.53 11.66 -18.93
C LEU A 256 23.70 12.14 -20.37
N LEU A 257 22.82 11.70 -21.26
CA LEU A 257 22.79 12.07 -22.66
C LEU A 257 21.58 12.99 -22.88
N PRO A 258 21.79 14.31 -23.11
CA PRO A 258 20.69 15.26 -23.23
C PRO A 258 19.77 14.92 -24.40
N TRP A 259 18.56 14.47 -24.13
CA TRP A 259 17.60 14.03 -25.13
C TRP A 259 17.00 15.18 -25.91
N ALA A 260 17.07 15.13 -27.24
CA ALA A 260 16.48 16.10 -28.15
C ALA A 260 15.08 15.73 -28.63
N GLY A 261 14.65 14.50 -28.42
CA GLY A 261 13.31 14.02 -28.75
C GLY A 261 12.25 14.56 -27.77
N ARG A 262 11.01 14.16 -28.01
CA ARG A 262 9.89 14.54 -27.13
C ARG A 262 10.11 13.96 -25.73
N ALA A 263 10.04 14.82 -24.72
CA ALA A 263 10.07 14.38 -23.33
C ALA A 263 8.85 13.52 -23.02
N MET A 264 9.07 12.45 -22.28
CA MET A 264 7.99 11.56 -21.84
C MET A 264 7.39 12.10 -20.53
N PRO A 265 6.10 12.42 -20.48
CA PRO A 265 5.46 12.92 -19.27
C PRO A 265 5.15 11.76 -18.34
N ILE A 266 6.15 11.26 -17.60
CA ILE A 266 5.95 10.22 -16.59
C ILE A 266 5.83 10.82 -15.21
N ALA A 267 4.88 10.30 -14.44
CA ALA A 267 4.74 10.59 -13.03
C ALA A 267 4.57 9.29 -12.23
N ALA A 268 4.92 9.33 -10.97
CA ALA A 268 4.57 8.30 -10.01
C ALA A 268 3.16 8.57 -9.48
N PHE A 269 2.36 7.53 -9.42
CA PHE A 269 1.00 7.55 -8.86
C PHE A 269 0.90 6.55 -7.73
N LEU A 270 0.20 6.93 -6.67
CA LEU A 270 -0.31 5.99 -5.67
C LEU A 270 -1.67 5.49 -6.12
N VAL A 271 -1.82 4.19 -6.27
CA VAL A 271 -3.00 3.56 -6.88
C VAL A 271 -3.61 2.53 -5.95
N ARG A 272 -4.94 2.50 -5.86
CA ARG A 272 -5.71 1.50 -5.15
C ARG A 272 -7.00 1.16 -5.90
N HIS A 273 -7.60 0.02 -5.62
CA HIS A 273 -8.93 -0.29 -6.16
C HIS A 273 -10.00 0.62 -5.55
N ARG A 274 -10.95 1.09 -6.37
CA ARG A 274 -12.00 2.04 -5.98
C ARG A 274 -12.87 1.48 -4.85
N ASP A 275 -13.29 0.22 -4.98
CA ASP A 275 -14.25 -0.41 -4.05
C ASP A 275 -13.55 -1.01 -2.82
N LYS A 276 -12.21 -0.97 -2.75
CA LYS A 276 -11.50 -1.45 -1.58
C LYS A 276 -11.69 -0.49 -0.41
N HIS A 277 -12.25 -1.01 0.69
CA HIS A 277 -12.34 -0.24 1.93
C HIS A 277 -10.94 -0.07 2.55
N PRO A 278 -10.44 1.17 2.69
CA PRO A 278 -9.09 1.38 3.21
C PRO A 278 -8.99 0.99 4.69
N SER A 279 -8.07 0.08 5.03
CA SER A 279 -7.72 -0.22 6.41
C SER A 279 -7.01 0.96 7.08
N ALA A 280 -6.85 0.95 8.42
CA ALA A 280 -6.07 1.96 9.13
C ALA A 280 -4.62 2.00 8.63
N ALA A 281 -4.00 0.84 8.37
CA ALA A 281 -2.66 0.73 7.79
C ALA A 281 -2.58 1.35 6.39
N MET A 282 -3.56 1.08 5.51
CA MET A 282 -3.61 1.70 4.18
C MET A 282 -3.72 3.22 4.24
N ARG A 283 -4.58 3.75 5.11
CA ARG A 283 -4.73 5.22 5.27
C ARG A 283 -3.45 5.88 5.75
N ALA A 284 -2.82 5.33 6.80
CA ALA A 284 -1.56 5.85 7.32
C ALA A 284 -0.45 5.81 6.27
N PHE A 285 -0.34 4.71 5.52
CA PHE A 285 0.64 4.56 4.45
C PHE A 285 0.41 5.57 3.31
N ALA A 286 -0.84 5.73 2.85
CA ALA A 286 -1.18 6.68 1.81
C ALA A 286 -0.86 8.13 2.22
N GLN A 287 -1.20 8.52 3.46
CA GLN A 287 -0.88 9.85 3.99
C GLN A 287 0.64 10.12 3.99
N MET A 288 1.45 9.13 4.39
CA MET A 288 2.91 9.28 4.35
C MET A 288 3.44 9.36 2.92
N ALA A 289 2.88 8.58 2.00
CA ALA A 289 3.26 8.64 0.58
C ALA A 289 2.89 10.00 -0.05
N GLU A 290 1.72 10.53 0.26
CA GLU A 290 1.27 11.85 -0.21
C GLU A 290 2.12 13.00 0.37
N ALA A 291 2.69 12.83 1.57
CA ALA A 291 3.62 13.81 2.13
C ALA A 291 4.96 13.91 1.37
N LEU A 292 5.27 12.95 0.49
CA LEU A 292 6.41 13.01 -0.42
C LEU A 292 6.17 13.93 -1.63
N ILE A 293 4.95 14.41 -1.85
CA ILE A 293 4.64 15.34 -2.94
C ILE A 293 5.46 16.62 -2.72
N PRO A 294 6.32 17.04 -3.68
CA PRO A 294 7.07 18.26 -3.56
C PRO A 294 6.12 19.46 -3.41
N ARG A 295 6.32 20.26 -2.37
CA ARG A 295 5.56 21.50 -2.22
C ARG A 295 5.96 22.48 -3.35
N PRO A 296 5.01 23.26 -3.91
CA PRO A 296 5.29 24.16 -5.04
C PRO A 296 6.43 25.16 -4.82
N GLU A 297 6.82 25.45 -3.58
CA GLU A 297 7.91 26.36 -3.23
C GLU A 297 9.33 25.80 -3.49
N SER A 298 9.50 24.51 -3.76
CA SER A 298 10.82 23.89 -3.99
C SER A 298 11.22 23.81 -5.47
N ILE A 299 10.38 24.26 -6.41
CA ILE A 299 10.63 24.17 -7.85
C ILE A 299 11.42 25.38 -8.37
N GLU A 300 11.46 26.53 -7.65
CA GLU A 300 12.15 27.73 -8.10
C GLU A 300 13.65 27.79 -7.75
N ALA A 301 14.18 26.92 -6.90
CA ALA A 301 15.56 26.96 -6.44
C ALA A 301 16.57 26.20 -7.33
N GLY A 302 16.14 25.57 -8.42
CA GLY A 302 16.98 24.73 -9.31
C GLY A 302 17.17 25.26 -10.72
N ALA A 303 16.69 26.47 -11.04
CA ALA A 303 16.80 27.10 -12.36
C ALA A 303 17.57 28.44 -12.28
N SER A 304 18.81 28.41 -11.80
CA SER A 304 19.75 29.53 -11.93
C SER A 304 21.10 28.99 -12.31
#